data_c3ff703c8442fc4c177d4e9358981374
#
_entry.id   c3ff703c8442fc4c177d4e9358981374
#
_cell.length_a   1.000
_cell.length_b   1.000
_cell.length_c   1.000
_cell.angle_alpha   90.00
_cell.angle_beta   90.00
_cell.angle_gamma   90.00
#
_symmetry.space_group_name_H-M   'P 1'
#
loop_
_entity.id
_entity.type
_entity.pdbx_description
1 polymer ?
#
loop_
_entity_poly.entity_id
_entity_poly.type
_entity_poly.pdbx_seq_one_letter_code
_entity_poly.pdbx_strand_id
1 'polypeptide(L)'
;MKTVLYAVDRLERNVAVLVSDQGETIEMPRLELPSGIREGSVLRVRFGAQNLPDWSSAVIDREEETRRLKEAKQQLDEMKRSDPGGDITL
;
A
#
# COMPACT_ATOMS: atom_id res chain seq x y z
N MET A 1 -19.28 9.65 -1.94
CA MET A 1 -18.84 8.32 -1.52
C MET A 1 -17.43 8.36 -1.00
N LYS A 2 -17.20 7.60 0.04
CA LYS A 2 -15.87 7.53 0.63
C LYS A 2 -14.99 6.55 -0.13
N THR A 3 -13.74 6.92 -0.35
CA THR A 3 -12.76 6.05 -0.96
C THR A 3 -11.59 5.89 0.01
N VAL A 4 -11.12 4.66 0.17
CA VAL A 4 -10.00 4.38 1.07
C VAL A 4 -8.93 3.64 0.28
N LEU A 5 -7.68 3.96 0.56
CA LEU A 5 -6.54 3.29 -0.04
C LEU A 5 -6.06 2.18 0.88
N TYR A 6 -5.75 1.05 0.29
CA TYR A 6 -5.19 -0.09 1.01
C TYR A 6 -3.88 -0.49 0.33
N ALA A 7 -2.85 -0.67 1.14
CA ALA A 7 -1.58 -1.17 0.63
C ALA A 7 -1.54 -2.68 0.83
N VAL A 8 -1.02 -3.40 -0.16
CA VAL A 8 -0.82 -4.84 -0.03
C VAL A 8 0.48 -5.06 0.73
N ASP A 9 0.34 -5.48 1.99
CA ASP A 9 1.50 -5.72 2.85
C ASP A 9 2.23 -6.99 2.44
N ARG A 10 1.46 -8.05 2.21
CA ARG A 10 2.04 -9.30 1.75
C ARG A 10 0.98 -10.17 1.11
N LEU A 11 1.45 -11.12 0.32
CA LEU A 11 0.57 -12.11 -0.31
C LEU A 11 0.99 -13.47 0.17
N GLU A 12 0.04 -14.20 0.71
CA GLU A 12 0.20 -15.61 1.01
C GLU A 12 -0.57 -16.38 -0.05
N ARG A 13 -0.55 -17.70 -0.01
CA ARG A 13 -1.11 -18.51 -1.10
C ARG A 13 -2.45 -18.01 -1.60
N ASN A 14 -3.43 -17.94 -0.73
CA ASN A 14 -4.80 -17.59 -1.11
C ASN A 14 -5.27 -16.33 -0.43
N VAL A 15 -4.41 -15.67 0.35
CA VAL A 15 -4.78 -14.56 1.20
C VAL A 15 -3.88 -13.37 0.93
N ALA A 16 -4.49 -12.20 0.84
CA ALA A 16 -3.77 -10.95 0.78
C ALA A 16 -3.93 -10.24 2.11
N VAL A 17 -2.84 -9.75 2.66
CA VAL A 17 -2.87 -8.94 3.87
C VAL A 17 -2.78 -7.49 3.46
N LEU A 18 -3.80 -6.71 3.81
CA LEU A 18 -3.94 -5.32 3.40
C LEU A 18 -3.89 -4.42 4.61
N VAL A 19 -3.29 -3.25 4.43
CA VAL A 19 -3.24 -2.23 5.47
C VAL A 19 -3.87 -0.96 4.92
N SER A 20 -4.87 -0.43 5.62
CA SER A 20 -5.53 0.80 5.18
C SER A 20 -4.71 2.01 5.55
N ASP A 21 -5.05 3.16 4.97
CA ASP A 21 -4.42 4.42 5.33
C ASP A 21 -4.62 4.79 6.79
N GLN A 22 -5.60 4.19 7.44
CA GLN A 22 -5.88 4.42 8.85
C GLN A 22 -5.15 3.44 9.74
N GLY A 23 -4.34 2.56 9.15
CA GLY A 23 -3.56 1.60 9.92
C GLY A 23 -4.25 0.30 10.23
N GLU A 24 -5.46 0.09 9.70
CA GLU A 24 -6.17 -1.16 9.93
C GLU A 24 -5.60 -2.26 9.05
N THR A 25 -5.35 -3.41 9.63
CA THR A 25 -4.88 -4.58 8.90
C THR A 25 -6.03 -5.55 8.69
N ILE A 26 -6.23 -5.97 7.46
CA ILE A 26 -7.28 -6.94 7.14
C ILE A 26 -6.71 -8.02 6.25
N GLU A 27 -7.35 -9.18 6.30
CA GLU A 27 -7.01 -10.30 5.42
C GLU A 27 -8.17 -10.55 4.48
N MET A 28 -7.85 -10.74 3.21
CA MET A 28 -8.85 -10.94 2.17
C MET A 28 -8.44 -12.11 1.29
N PRO A 29 -9.43 -12.88 0.79
CA PRO A 29 -9.11 -13.87 -0.24
C PRO A 29 -8.55 -13.17 -1.47
N ARG A 30 -7.45 -13.67 -1.98
CA ARG A 30 -6.81 -13.08 -3.17
C ARG A 30 -7.76 -13.01 -4.35
N LEU A 31 -8.63 -14.01 -4.47
CA LEU A 31 -9.53 -14.09 -5.61
C LEU A 31 -10.58 -12.98 -5.64
N GLU A 32 -10.81 -12.32 -4.51
CA GLU A 32 -11.74 -11.20 -4.45
C GLU A 32 -11.11 -9.87 -4.84
N LEU A 33 -9.81 -9.87 -5.10
CA LEU A 33 -9.07 -8.66 -5.41
C LEU A 33 -8.67 -8.67 -6.89
N PRO A 34 -8.32 -7.50 -7.45
CA PRO A 34 -7.91 -7.43 -8.85
C PRO A 34 -6.74 -8.37 -9.14
N SER A 35 -6.72 -8.95 -10.31
CA SER A 35 -5.58 -9.75 -10.73
C SER A 35 -4.38 -8.83 -10.93
N GLY A 36 -3.20 -9.38 -10.72
CA GLY A 36 -1.99 -8.61 -10.90
C GLY A 36 -1.52 -7.87 -9.66
N ILE A 37 -2.19 -8.02 -8.52
CA ILE A 37 -1.70 -7.42 -7.28
C ILE A 37 -0.43 -8.13 -6.84
N ARG A 38 0.40 -7.38 -6.13
CA ARG A 38 1.66 -7.89 -5.58
C ARG A 38 1.98 -7.09 -4.33
N GLU A 39 2.98 -7.51 -3.59
CA GLU A 39 3.43 -6.76 -2.43
C GLU A 39 3.82 -5.36 -2.87
N GLY A 40 3.32 -4.38 -2.16
CA GLY A 40 3.52 -2.98 -2.50
C GLY A 40 2.44 -2.38 -3.38
N SER A 41 1.53 -3.19 -3.92
CA SER A 41 0.40 -2.65 -4.67
C SER A 41 -0.47 -1.79 -3.78
N VAL A 42 -1.06 -0.75 -4.36
CA VAL A 42 -2.03 0.09 -3.66
C VAL A 42 -3.38 -0.07 -4.33
N LEU A 43 -4.39 -0.33 -3.54
CA LEU A 43 -5.75 -0.53 -4.02
C LEU A 43 -6.62 0.65 -3.59
N ARG A 44 -7.41 1.15 -4.52
CA ARG A 44 -8.41 2.17 -4.24
C ARG A 44 -9.76 1.47 -4.16
N VAL A 45 -10.41 1.59 -3.02
CA VAL A 45 -11.66 0.88 -2.75
C VAL A 45 -12.73 1.90 -2.36
N ARG A 46 -13.89 1.83 -3.01
CA ARG A 46 -15.01 2.68 -2.65
C ARG A 46 -15.83 2.02 -1.56
N PHE A 47 -16.34 2.84 -0.66
CA PHE A 47 -17.24 2.37 0.37
C PHE A 47 -18.68 2.57 -0.09
N GLY A 48 -19.46 1.52 0.01
CA GLY A 48 -20.85 1.56 -0.39
C GLY A 48 -21.77 1.85 0.75
N ALA A 49 -22.99 1.33 0.67
CA ALA A 49 -24.01 1.49 1.68
C ALA A 49 -23.50 0.94 3.02
N GLN A 50 -24.01 1.50 4.11
CA GLN A 50 -23.64 1.08 5.46
C GLN A 50 -22.17 1.25 5.78
N ASN A 51 -21.47 2.08 4.99
CA ASN A 51 -20.06 2.38 5.22
C ASN A 51 -19.19 1.12 5.18
N LEU A 52 -19.53 0.18 4.33
CA LEU A 52 -18.76 -1.04 4.14
C LEU A 52 -17.97 -0.97 2.85
N PRO A 53 -16.74 -1.51 2.83
CA PRO A 53 -15.94 -1.48 1.60
C PRO A 53 -16.56 -2.37 0.52
N ASP A 54 -16.60 -1.85 -0.68
CA ASP A 54 -17.07 -2.59 -1.83
C ASP A 54 -15.86 -3.13 -2.57
N TRP A 55 -15.49 -4.36 -2.29
CA TRP A 55 -14.28 -4.95 -2.86
C TRP A 55 -14.39 -5.16 -4.36
N SER A 56 -15.60 -5.22 -4.90
CA SER A 56 -15.76 -5.32 -6.35
C SER A 56 -15.35 -4.03 -7.05
N SER A 57 -15.28 -2.92 -6.31
CA SER A 57 -14.84 -1.65 -6.85
C SER A 57 -13.33 -1.45 -6.76
N ALA A 58 -12.61 -2.39 -6.15
CA ALA A 58 -11.18 -2.23 -5.91
C ALA A 58 -10.42 -2.17 -7.24
N VAL A 59 -9.56 -1.18 -7.36
CA VAL A 59 -8.70 -1.03 -8.53
C VAL A 59 -7.28 -0.77 -8.07
N ILE A 60 -6.32 -1.22 -8.87
CA ILE A 60 -4.91 -0.98 -8.57
C ILE A 60 -4.60 0.47 -8.94
N ASP A 61 -4.08 1.22 -7.98
CA ASP A 61 -3.71 2.62 -8.18
C ASP A 61 -2.20 2.70 -8.39
N ARG A 62 -1.78 2.66 -9.62
CA ARG A 62 -0.35 2.63 -9.95
C ARG A 62 0.33 3.98 -9.72
N GLU A 63 -0.42 5.06 -9.85
CA GLU A 63 0.12 6.39 -9.57
C GLU A 63 0.48 6.52 -8.11
N GLU A 64 -0.38 6.03 -7.25
CA GLU A 64 -0.13 6.08 -5.81
C GLU A 64 1.05 5.19 -5.43
N GLU A 65 1.16 4.02 -6.05
CA GLU A 65 2.32 3.15 -5.83
C GLU A 65 3.61 3.88 -6.18
N THR A 66 3.63 4.51 -7.34
CA THR A 66 4.81 5.23 -7.81
C THR A 66 5.14 6.38 -6.87
N ARG A 67 4.13 7.11 -6.42
CA ARG A 67 4.33 8.22 -5.51
C ARG A 67 4.95 7.76 -4.20
N ARG A 68 4.44 6.67 -3.64
CA ARG A 68 4.94 6.14 -2.37
C ARG A 68 6.36 5.63 -2.48
N LEU A 69 6.68 4.97 -3.58
CA LEU A 69 8.05 4.52 -3.82
C LEU A 69 9.01 5.71 -3.94
N LYS A 70 8.57 6.76 -4.62
CA LYS A 70 9.37 7.95 -4.79
C LYS A 70 9.63 8.65 -3.48
N GLU A 71 8.61 8.77 -2.64
CA GLU A 71 8.76 9.37 -1.32
C GLU A 71 9.71 8.57 -0.45
N ALA A 72 9.57 7.26 -0.45
CA ALA A 72 10.47 6.40 0.32
C ALA A 72 11.92 6.55 -0.14
N LYS A 73 12.13 6.63 -1.43
CA LYS A 73 13.46 6.80 -1.98
C LYS A 73 14.04 8.14 -1.61
N GLN A 74 13.24 9.20 -1.64
CA GLN A 74 13.68 10.53 -1.24
C GLN A 74 14.07 10.55 0.23
N GLN A 75 13.29 9.91 1.08
CA GLN A 75 13.60 9.84 2.49
C GLN A 75 14.92 9.14 2.75
N LEU A 76 15.17 8.05 2.03
CA LEU A 76 16.44 7.35 2.14
C LEU A 76 17.60 8.22 1.72
N ASP A 77 17.45 8.95 0.64
CA ASP A 77 18.49 9.84 0.16
C ASP A 77 18.77 10.96 1.17
N GLU A 78 17.73 11.52 1.75
CA GLU A 78 17.88 12.55 2.77
C GLU A 78 18.59 12.01 4.01
N MET A 79 18.24 10.82 4.42
CA MET A 79 18.88 10.18 5.57
C MET A 79 20.37 9.98 5.31
N LYS A 80 20.73 9.57 4.13
CA LYS A 80 22.13 9.39 3.77
C LYS A 80 22.89 10.72 3.79
N ARG A 81 22.24 11.78 3.32
CA ARG A 81 22.86 13.09 3.31
C ARG A 81 23.06 13.66 4.71
N SER A 82 22.08 13.41 5.57
CA SER A 82 22.09 14.01 6.90
C SER A 82 22.91 13.20 7.90
N ASP A 83 23.51 12.14 7.49
CA ASP A 83 24.31 11.28 8.35
C ASP A 83 25.79 11.38 7.96
N PRO A 84 26.41 12.51 8.30
CA PRO A 84 27.81 12.70 7.93
C PRO A 84 28.75 11.80 8.70
N GLY A 85 28.35 11.47 9.88
CA GLY A 85 29.17 10.62 10.72
C GLY A 85 29.18 9.22 10.27
N GLY A 86 28.13 8.89 9.66
CA GLY A 86 28.05 7.54 9.20
C GLY A 86 29.19 7.27 8.33
N ASP A 87 29.65 8.20 8.04
CA ASP A 87 30.68 7.97 7.34
C ASP A 87 31.83 7.84 7.96
N ILE A 88 31.76 7.72 8.41
CA ILE A 88 32.60 7.49 8.72
C ILE A 88 33.26 6.74 9.11
N THR A 89 33.19 6.69 9.03
CA THR A 89 33.69 6.17 9.28
C THR A 89 34.35 5.72 9.51
N LEU A 90 34.46 5.83 9.63
CA LEU A 90 35.10 5.48 9.73
C LEU A 90 35.68 4.77 9.66
#